data_47fccc985491d1065b1126aa610ad3ba
#
_entry.id   47fccc985491d1065b1126aa610ad3ba
#
_cell.length_a   1.000
_cell.length_b   1.000
_cell.length_c   1.000
_cell.angle_alpha   90.00
_cell.angle_beta   90.00
_cell.angle_gamma   90.00
#
_symmetry.space_group_name_H-M   'P 1'
#
loop_
_entity.id
_entity.type
_entity.pdbx_description
1 polymer ?
#
loop_
_entity_poly.entity_id
_entity_poly.type
_entity_poly.pdbx_seq_one_letter_code
_entity_poly.pdbx_strand_id
1 'polypeptide(L)'
;FGQPVPAVDGNVYRVASRFFGIREDVGTPSVQRQIRRLVQESIPTDHPGDYNQALMELGATLCSPQRPRCDLCPWQQLCDACREGDQDSLPVHEKKQAPKAVEVAVCVLTHENRVLVLPRQERMLKGLYVFWLTEEETEPGRVRELLREDGLHCTFRTHLGEAKHVFTHRVWHMQLLHYTLDAPPDEA
;
A
#
# COMPACT_ATOMS: atom_id res chain seq x y z
N PHE A 1 2.79 -18.96 -16.31
CA PHE A 1 1.73 -19.93 -16.05
C PHE A 1 2.32 -21.33 -16.13
N GLY A 2 1.85 -22.27 -15.29
CA GLY A 2 2.33 -23.66 -15.29
C GLY A 2 3.63 -23.91 -14.51
N GLN A 3 4.26 -22.92 -13.94
CA GLN A 3 5.40 -23.14 -13.04
C GLN A 3 4.95 -23.32 -11.59
N PRO A 4 5.52 -24.29 -10.83
CA PRO A 4 5.18 -24.52 -9.44
C PRO A 4 5.81 -23.45 -8.54
N VAL A 5 5.29 -22.23 -8.60
CA VAL A 5 5.74 -21.07 -7.81
C VAL A 5 4.58 -20.57 -6.96
N PRO A 6 4.77 -20.29 -5.65
CA PRO A 6 3.71 -19.85 -4.76
C PRO A 6 3.28 -18.41 -5.05
N ALA A 7 1.99 -18.20 -5.22
CA ALA A 7 1.37 -16.88 -5.20
C ALA A 7 0.93 -16.55 -3.77
N VAL A 8 1.77 -15.81 -3.03
CA VAL A 8 1.53 -15.55 -1.60
C VAL A 8 1.04 -14.11 -1.41
N ASP A 9 -0.25 -13.98 -1.17
CA ASP A 9 -0.95 -12.76 -0.80
C ASP A 9 -1.35 -12.75 0.69
N GLY A 10 -2.13 -11.75 1.12
CA GLY A 10 -2.63 -11.67 2.49
C GLY A 10 -3.53 -12.84 2.91
N ASN A 11 -4.30 -13.43 1.98
CA ASN A 11 -5.11 -14.61 2.24
C ASN A 11 -4.23 -15.83 2.50
N VAL A 12 -3.23 -16.02 1.64
CA VAL A 12 -2.30 -17.14 1.76
C VAL A 12 -1.46 -17.05 3.02
N TYR A 13 -0.98 -15.84 3.42
CA TYR A 13 -0.32 -15.66 4.71
C TYR A 13 -1.21 -16.11 5.87
N ARG A 14 -2.48 -15.75 5.88
CA ARG A 14 -3.42 -16.13 6.93
C ARG A 14 -3.70 -17.62 6.95
N VAL A 15 -4.01 -18.21 5.80
CA VAL A 15 -4.28 -19.66 5.68
C VAL A 15 -3.06 -20.45 6.11
N ALA A 16 -1.88 -20.12 5.60
CA ALA A 16 -0.64 -20.81 5.94
C ALA A 16 -0.28 -20.67 7.42
N SER A 17 -0.44 -19.47 8.00
CA SER A 17 -0.17 -19.27 9.43
C SER A 17 -1.07 -20.14 10.30
N ARG A 18 -2.35 -20.24 9.98
CA ARG A 18 -3.30 -21.08 10.71
C ARG A 18 -3.04 -22.58 10.49
N PHE A 19 -2.80 -22.96 9.22
CA PHE A 19 -2.61 -24.36 8.87
C PHE A 19 -1.33 -24.94 9.48
N PHE A 20 -0.22 -24.21 9.40
CA PHE A 20 1.08 -24.64 9.92
C PHE A 20 1.36 -24.19 11.37
N GLY A 21 0.44 -23.50 12.02
CA GLY A 21 0.59 -23.03 13.39
C GLY A 21 1.69 -21.99 13.58
N ILE A 22 1.87 -21.07 12.64
CA ILE A 22 2.90 -20.03 12.70
C ILE A 22 2.37 -18.88 13.58
N ARG A 23 2.96 -18.73 14.76
CA ARG A 23 2.56 -17.78 15.80
C ARG A 23 3.47 -16.57 15.93
N GLU A 24 4.46 -16.44 15.05
CA GLU A 24 5.31 -15.28 14.91
C GLU A 24 4.66 -14.24 13.98
N ASP A 25 5.13 -12.98 14.09
CA ASP A 25 4.63 -11.88 13.26
C ASP A 25 4.87 -12.13 11.75
N VAL A 26 3.79 -12.31 10.99
CA VAL A 26 3.85 -12.48 9.53
C VAL A 26 4.33 -11.23 8.78
N GLY A 27 4.46 -10.09 9.45
CA GLY A 27 5.07 -8.88 8.91
C GLY A 27 6.59 -8.99 8.79
N THR A 28 7.23 -9.94 9.49
CA THR A 28 8.69 -10.07 9.49
C THR A 28 9.21 -10.81 8.24
N PRO A 29 10.33 -10.37 7.65
CA PRO A 29 10.88 -11.00 6.45
C PRO A 29 11.28 -12.48 6.63
N SER A 30 11.67 -12.89 7.83
CA SER A 30 12.00 -14.30 8.15
C SER A 30 10.77 -15.19 8.08
N VAL A 31 9.67 -14.79 8.71
CA VAL A 31 8.40 -15.53 8.72
C VAL A 31 7.79 -15.56 7.32
N GLN A 32 7.86 -14.46 6.56
CA GLN A 32 7.42 -14.45 5.17
C GLN A 32 8.19 -15.43 4.29
N ARG A 33 9.50 -15.54 4.46
CA ARG A 33 10.31 -16.55 3.74
C ARG A 33 9.95 -17.97 4.17
N GLN A 34 9.72 -18.20 5.46
CA GLN A 34 9.28 -19.50 5.98
C GLN A 34 7.94 -19.93 5.35
N ILE A 35 6.94 -19.05 5.36
CA ILE A 35 5.63 -19.31 4.76
C ILE A 35 5.76 -19.61 3.26
N ARG A 36 6.51 -18.77 2.52
CA ARG A 36 6.75 -19.02 1.10
C ARG A 36 7.38 -20.40 0.83
N ARG A 37 8.34 -20.81 1.66
CA ARG A 37 8.96 -22.12 1.55
C ARG A 37 7.94 -23.24 1.81
N LEU A 38 7.16 -23.17 2.88
CA LEU A 38 6.16 -24.19 3.22
C LEU A 38 5.09 -24.31 2.12
N VAL A 39 4.61 -23.20 1.59
CA VAL A 39 3.67 -23.19 0.47
C VAL A 39 4.33 -23.75 -0.79
N GLN A 40 5.60 -23.41 -1.08
CA GLN A 40 6.35 -23.95 -2.22
C GLN A 40 6.48 -25.48 -2.14
N GLU A 41 6.76 -26.02 -0.96
CA GLU A 41 6.90 -27.46 -0.73
C GLU A 41 5.56 -28.23 -0.89
N SER A 42 4.44 -27.51 -0.80
CA SER A 42 3.09 -28.08 -0.91
C SER A 42 2.51 -28.02 -2.32
N ILE A 43 3.11 -27.24 -3.24
CA ILE A 43 2.58 -27.05 -4.61
C ILE A 43 2.79 -28.31 -5.45
N PRO A 44 1.74 -28.91 -6.04
CA PRO A 44 1.87 -29.98 -6.99
C PRO A 44 2.49 -29.49 -8.32
N THR A 45 3.25 -30.37 -8.97
CA THR A 45 3.94 -30.03 -10.22
C THR A 45 3.03 -30.03 -11.46
N ASP A 46 1.93 -30.78 -11.40
CA ASP A 46 0.98 -30.98 -12.50
C ASP A 46 -0.09 -29.88 -12.58
N HIS A 47 -0.55 -29.36 -11.46
CA HIS A 47 -1.62 -28.36 -11.37
C HIS A 47 -1.27 -27.17 -10.44
N PRO A 48 -0.12 -26.48 -10.60
CA PRO A 48 0.32 -25.43 -9.68
C PRO A 48 -0.60 -24.19 -9.67
N GLY A 49 -1.23 -23.89 -10.81
CA GLY A 49 -2.19 -22.81 -10.92
C GLY A 49 -3.44 -23.03 -10.11
N ASP A 50 -4.02 -24.21 -10.21
CA ASP A 50 -5.24 -24.60 -9.50
C ASP A 50 -5.00 -24.63 -7.99
N TYR A 51 -3.83 -25.10 -7.56
CA TYR A 51 -3.44 -25.06 -6.16
C TYR A 51 -3.38 -23.63 -5.61
N ASN A 52 -2.70 -22.72 -6.32
CA ASN A 52 -2.63 -21.31 -5.91
C ASN A 52 -4.02 -20.67 -5.83
N GLN A 53 -4.87 -20.93 -6.83
CA GLN A 53 -6.24 -20.42 -6.87
C GLN A 53 -7.07 -20.98 -5.69
N ALA A 54 -7.03 -22.28 -5.47
CA ALA A 54 -7.75 -22.94 -4.37
C ALA A 54 -7.31 -22.41 -2.99
N LEU A 55 -6.02 -22.16 -2.81
CA LEU A 55 -5.48 -21.60 -1.56
C LEU A 55 -5.97 -20.17 -1.30
N MET A 56 -6.02 -19.33 -2.34
CA MET A 56 -6.58 -17.97 -2.24
C MET A 56 -8.09 -18.01 -1.97
N GLU A 57 -8.84 -18.87 -2.67
CA GLU A 57 -10.28 -19.04 -2.48
C GLU A 57 -10.62 -19.57 -1.09
N LEU A 58 -9.86 -20.52 -0.58
CA LEU A 58 -10.01 -21.00 0.79
C LEU A 58 -9.91 -19.85 1.80
N GLY A 59 -8.94 -18.95 1.59
CA GLY A 59 -8.78 -17.75 2.39
C GLY A 59 -9.93 -16.76 2.24
N ALA A 60 -10.45 -16.58 1.04
CA ALA A 60 -11.52 -15.64 0.77
C ALA A 60 -12.90 -16.12 1.26
N THR A 61 -13.16 -17.44 1.22
CA THR A 61 -14.51 -17.99 1.42
C THR A 61 -14.73 -18.69 2.77
N LEU A 62 -13.76 -19.44 3.25
CA LEU A 62 -13.87 -20.25 4.48
C LEU A 62 -12.96 -19.76 5.59
N CYS A 63 -11.66 -19.63 5.31
CA CYS A 63 -10.65 -19.20 6.27
C CYS A 63 -10.59 -17.67 6.36
N SER A 64 -11.75 -17.02 6.60
CA SER A 64 -11.89 -15.56 6.69
C SER A 64 -11.08 -14.95 7.84
N PRO A 65 -10.77 -13.62 7.80
CA PRO A 65 -10.04 -12.95 8.88
C PRO A 65 -10.74 -13.06 10.24
N GLN A 66 -12.06 -12.90 10.25
CA GLN A 66 -12.90 -13.00 11.44
C GLN A 66 -13.86 -14.17 11.28
N ARG A 67 -14.04 -14.95 12.35
CA ARG A 67 -14.98 -16.09 12.40
C ARG A 67 -14.82 -17.05 11.22
N PRO A 68 -13.64 -17.69 11.06
CA PRO A 68 -13.45 -18.66 10.00
C PRO A 68 -14.39 -19.85 10.17
N ARG A 69 -14.92 -20.35 9.05
CA ARG A 69 -15.84 -21.50 9.05
C ARG A 69 -15.04 -22.80 9.06
N CYS A 70 -14.42 -23.10 10.18
CA CYS A 70 -13.56 -24.28 10.33
C CYS A 70 -14.34 -25.59 10.20
N ASP A 71 -15.61 -25.61 10.60
CA ASP A 71 -16.55 -26.74 10.46
C ASP A 71 -16.79 -27.16 9.01
N LEU A 72 -16.65 -26.23 8.05
CA LEU A 72 -16.78 -26.49 6.62
C LEU A 72 -15.45 -26.61 5.89
N CYS A 73 -14.33 -26.44 6.60
CA CYS A 73 -13.01 -26.42 6.00
C CYS A 73 -12.52 -27.85 5.69
N PRO A 74 -12.14 -28.15 4.42
CA PRO A 74 -11.64 -29.47 4.07
C PRO A 74 -10.33 -29.84 4.79
N TRP A 75 -9.61 -28.84 5.32
CA TRP A 75 -8.36 -29.01 6.05
C TRP A 75 -8.52 -28.99 7.57
N GLN A 76 -9.75 -28.99 8.09
CA GLN A 76 -10.05 -28.87 9.52
C GLN A 76 -9.21 -29.81 10.39
N GLN A 77 -9.14 -31.08 10.02
CA GLN A 77 -8.46 -32.11 10.83
C GLN A 77 -6.93 -32.00 10.82
N LEU A 78 -6.38 -31.34 9.80
CA LEU A 78 -4.93 -31.16 9.62
C LEU A 78 -4.45 -29.77 10.07
N CYS A 79 -5.39 -28.86 10.34
CA CYS A 79 -5.09 -27.48 10.67
C CYS A 79 -4.65 -27.35 12.12
N ASP A 80 -3.43 -26.86 12.33
CA ASP A 80 -2.86 -26.66 13.66
C ASP A 80 -3.69 -25.67 14.50
N ALA A 81 -4.01 -24.50 13.94
CA ALA A 81 -4.80 -23.48 14.65
C ALA A 81 -6.21 -23.98 15.01
N CYS A 82 -6.83 -24.81 14.18
CA CYS A 82 -8.13 -25.40 14.48
C CYS A 82 -8.03 -26.41 15.63
N ARG A 83 -6.97 -27.21 15.66
CA ARG A 83 -6.71 -28.16 16.73
C ARG A 83 -6.46 -27.49 18.07
N GLU A 84 -5.69 -26.38 18.08
CA GLU A 84 -5.37 -25.63 19.28
C GLU A 84 -6.47 -24.61 19.68
N GLY A 85 -7.43 -24.34 18.80
CA GLY A 85 -8.54 -23.40 19.05
C GLY A 85 -8.13 -21.92 18.98
N ASP A 86 -6.98 -21.59 18.37
CA ASP A 86 -6.40 -20.25 18.34
C ASP A 86 -6.47 -19.57 16.94
N GLN A 87 -7.33 -20.07 16.05
CA GLN A 87 -7.48 -19.56 14.68
C GLN A 87 -7.84 -18.05 14.61
N ASP A 88 -8.52 -17.53 15.62
CA ASP A 88 -8.89 -16.10 15.66
C ASP A 88 -7.72 -15.18 16.03
N SER A 89 -6.67 -15.75 16.65
CA SER A 89 -5.44 -15.02 17.00
C SER A 89 -4.41 -15.01 15.85
N LEU A 90 -4.62 -15.83 14.82
CA LEU A 90 -3.69 -15.98 13.69
C LEU A 90 -4.26 -15.38 12.38
N PRO A 91 -3.43 -14.78 11.55
CA PRO A 91 -1.99 -14.56 11.72
C PRO A 91 -1.66 -13.46 12.75
N VAL A 92 -0.54 -13.59 13.41
CA VAL A 92 -0.04 -12.53 14.29
C VAL A 92 0.49 -11.37 13.44
N HIS A 93 0.05 -10.17 13.80
CA HIS A 93 0.59 -8.91 13.29
C HIS A 93 1.01 -8.06 14.48
N GLU A 94 2.27 -7.74 14.59
CA GLU A 94 2.69 -6.70 15.51
C GLU A 94 2.03 -5.38 15.12
N LYS A 95 1.59 -4.61 16.14
CA LYS A 95 1.00 -3.30 15.92
C LYS A 95 2.05 -2.41 15.24
N LYS A 96 1.88 -2.15 13.96
CA LYS A 96 2.68 -1.15 13.26
C LYS A 96 2.44 0.20 13.94
N GLN A 97 3.51 0.99 14.04
CA GLN A 97 3.37 2.38 14.46
C GLN A 97 2.31 3.08 13.60
N ALA A 98 1.51 3.92 14.22
CA ALA A 98 0.52 4.70 13.49
C ALA A 98 1.21 5.48 12.36
N PRO A 99 0.60 5.56 11.16
CA PRO A 99 1.17 6.32 10.07
C PRO A 99 1.42 7.77 10.51
N LYS A 100 2.59 8.31 10.18
CA LYS A 100 2.94 9.70 10.48
C LYS A 100 2.05 10.64 9.69
N ALA A 101 1.33 11.52 10.37
CA ALA A 101 0.61 12.61 9.71
C ALA A 101 1.61 13.65 9.17
N VAL A 102 1.40 14.11 7.96
CA VAL A 102 2.24 15.09 7.26
C VAL A 102 1.32 16.07 6.56
N GLU A 103 1.53 17.36 6.82
CA GLU A 103 0.88 18.44 6.08
C GLU A 103 1.60 18.64 4.75
N VAL A 104 0.83 18.80 3.68
CA VAL A 104 1.37 18.89 2.31
C VAL A 104 0.66 19.99 1.56
N ALA A 105 1.39 20.90 0.95
CA ALA A 105 0.83 21.78 -0.08
C ALA A 105 0.95 21.11 -1.43
N VAL A 106 -0.16 21.03 -2.16
CA VAL A 106 -0.24 20.57 -3.55
C VAL A 106 -0.64 21.73 -4.42
N CYS A 107 0.25 22.14 -5.32
CA CYS A 107 0.09 23.34 -6.13
C CYS A 107 -0.34 22.99 -7.55
N VAL A 108 -1.55 23.37 -7.90
CA VAL A 108 -2.02 23.36 -9.28
C VAL A 108 -1.53 24.66 -9.96
N LEU A 109 -0.49 24.52 -10.77
CA LEU A 109 0.16 25.62 -11.47
C LEU A 109 -0.36 25.68 -12.90
N THR A 110 -1.01 26.75 -13.27
CA THR A 110 -1.61 26.93 -14.61
C THR A 110 -0.97 28.08 -15.37
N HIS A 111 -0.82 27.92 -16.67
CA HIS A 111 -0.51 28.99 -17.58
C HIS A 111 -1.43 28.83 -18.82
N GLU A 112 -2.24 29.87 -19.10
CA GLU A 112 -3.31 29.77 -20.10
C GLU A 112 -4.22 28.57 -19.86
N ASN A 113 -4.32 27.64 -20.82
CA ASN A 113 -5.12 26.41 -20.74
C ASN A 113 -4.29 25.15 -20.42
N ARG A 114 -3.08 25.32 -19.89
CA ARG A 114 -2.17 24.24 -19.53
C ARG A 114 -1.96 24.16 -18.03
N VAL A 115 -1.66 22.98 -17.55
CA VAL A 115 -1.28 22.72 -16.16
C VAL A 115 0.10 22.09 -16.11
N LEU A 116 0.94 22.56 -15.18
CA LEU A 116 2.27 21.99 -14.98
C LEU A 116 2.17 20.72 -14.16
N VAL A 117 2.77 19.65 -14.67
CA VAL A 117 3.02 18.40 -13.94
C VAL A 117 4.49 18.04 -14.07
N LEU A 118 5.06 17.49 -13.00
CA LEU A 118 6.48 17.20 -12.90
C LEU A 118 6.71 15.71 -12.64
N PRO A 119 7.76 15.10 -13.20
CA PRO A 119 8.12 13.73 -12.87
C PRO A 119 8.67 13.67 -11.45
N ARG A 120 8.01 12.89 -10.57
CA ARG A 120 8.43 12.75 -9.19
C ARG A 120 9.73 11.97 -9.07
N GLN A 121 10.70 12.53 -8.35
CA GLN A 121 12.03 11.94 -8.16
C GLN A 121 12.15 11.20 -6.83
N GLU A 122 11.35 11.56 -5.82
CA GLU A 122 11.38 10.92 -4.51
C GLU A 122 10.88 9.49 -4.56
N ARG A 123 11.35 8.66 -3.62
CA ARG A 123 11.05 7.23 -3.55
C ARG A 123 9.54 6.90 -3.63
N MET A 124 8.71 7.70 -2.95
CA MET A 124 7.27 7.52 -2.96
C MET A 124 6.69 8.09 -4.25
N LEU A 125 5.98 7.28 -5.02
CA LEU A 125 5.40 7.62 -6.33
C LEU A 125 6.44 7.98 -7.41
N LYS A 126 7.69 7.52 -7.27
CA LYS A 126 8.77 7.79 -8.22
C LYS A 126 8.38 7.42 -9.64
N GLY A 127 8.65 8.33 -10.57
CA GLY A 127 8.37 8.15 -11.99
C GLY A 127 6.93 8.46 -12.41
N LEU A 128 6.04 8.80 -11.47
CA LEU A 128 4.73 9.34 -11.81
C LEU A 128 4.81 10.86 -12.04
N TYR A 129 3.98 11.37 -12.93
CA TYR A 129 3.76 12.80 -13.07
C TYR A 129 2.79 13.28 -12.00
N VAL A 130 3.20 14.30 -11.25
CA VAL A 130 2.44 14.85 -10.13
C VAL A 130 2.40 16.39 -10.24
N PHE A 131 1.46 17.02 -9.56
CA PHE A 131 1.51 18.46 -9.31
C PHE A 131 2.73 18.80 -8.45
N TRP A 132 3.24 20.01 -8.55
CA TRP A 132 4.26 20.47 -7.60
C TRP A 132 3.73 20.37 -6.17
N LEU A 133 4.51 19.83 -5.27
CA LEU A 133 4.11 19.64 -3.89
C LEU A 133 5.30 19.78 -2.93
N THR A 134 5.01 20.21 -1.70
CA THR A 134 5.98 20.30 -0.62
C THR A 134 5.39 19.79 0.72
N GLU A 135 6.24 19.17 1.53
CA GLU A 135 5.95 18.77 2.92
C GLU A 135 6.53 19.80 3.93
N GLU A 136 7.13 20.89 3.46
CA GLU A 136 7.84 21.87 4.30
C GLU A 136 6.92 22.98 4.79
N GLU A 137 5.96 23.36 3.96
CA GLU A 137 5.11 24.53 4.21
C GLU A 137 3.77 24.39 3.50
N THR A 138 2.71 24.98 4.08
CA THR A 138 1.36 24.96 3.50
C THR A 138 0.73 26.35 3.38
N GLU A 139 1.33 27.38 3.99
CA GLU A 139 0.85 28.75 3.90
C GLU A 139 1.14 29.30 2.48
N PRO A 140 0.12 29.84 1.75
CA PRO A 140 0.27 30.20 0.34
C PRO A 140 1.40 31.18 0.01
N GLY A 141 1.67 32.14 0.89
CA GLY A 141 2.75 33.12 0.69
C GLY A 141 4.14 32.46 0.77
N ARG A 142 4.32 31.56 1.74
CA ARG A 142 5.57 30.83 1.92
C ARG A 142 5.77 29.78 0.83
N VAL A 143 4.70 29.08 0.44
CA VAL A 143 4.72 28.15 -0.70
C VAL A 143 5.12 28.87 -1.98
N ARG A 144 4.65 30.11 -2.20
CA ARG A 144 5.08 30.91 -3.35
C ARG A 144 6.58 31.24 -3.33
N GLU A 145 7.16 31.46 -2.15
CA GLU A 145 8.61 31.67 -2.03
C GLU A 145 9.38 30.41 -2.46
N LEU A 146 8.96 29.22 -2.03
CA LEU A 146 9.55 27.93 -2.45
C LEU A 146 9.41 27.70 -3.97
N LEU A 147 8.24 28.00 -4.52
CA LEU A 147 8.02 27.92 -5.98
C LEU A 147 8.99 28.84 -6.74
N ARG A 148 9.23 30.04 -6.21
CA ARG A 148 10.17 30.99 -6.80
C ARG A 148 11.63 30.50 -6.72
N GLU A 149 12.01 29.84 -5.64
CA GLU A 149 13.33 29.19 -5.50
C GLU A 149 13.54 28.11 -6.56
N ASP A 150 12.48 27.38 -6.92
CA ASP A 150 12.46 26.40 -8.01
C ASP A 150 12.36 27.06 -9.41
N GLY A 151 12.45 28.39 -9.52
CA GLY A 151 12.35 29.11 -10.77
C GLY A 151 10.92 29.31 -11.30
N LEU A 152 9.90 28.95 -10.52
CA LEU A 152 8.49 29.04 -10.91
C LEU A 152 7.89 30.36 -10.40
N HIS A 153 7.94 31.40 -11.24
CA HIS A 153 7.34 32.69 -10.93
C HIS A 153 5.83 32.61 -11.13
N CYS A 154 5.07 32.91 -10.06
CA CYS A 154 3.63 32.70 -10.08
C CYS A 154 2.88 33.61 -9.11
N THR A 155 1.59 33.77 -9.37
CA THR A 155 0.65 34.51 -8.55
C THR A 155 -0.39 33.56 -7.93
N PHE A 156 -0.56 33.61 -6.60
CA PHE A 156 -1.62 32.89 -5.91
C PHE A 156 -3.01 33.36 -6.36
N ARG A 157 -3.90 32.40 -6.60
CA ARG A 157 -5.28 32.65 -7.04
C ARG A 157 -6.29 32.30 -5.98
N THR A 158 -6.29 31.07 -5.54
CA THR A 158 -7.29 30.60 -4.59
C THR A 158 -6.87 29.29 -3.92
N HIS A 159 -7.50 29.02 -2.80
CA HIS A 159 -7.49 27.74 -2.16
C HIS A 159 -8.57 26.85 -2.81
N LEU A 160 -8.19 25.71 -3.36
CA LEU A 160 -9.11 24.79 -4.04
C LEU A 160 -9.83 23.85 -3.07
N GLY A 161 -9.30 23.67 -1.84
CA GLY A 161 -9.85 22.81 -0.82
C GLY A 161 -8.79 21.95 -0.16
N GLU A 162 -9.24 20.94 0.54
CA GLU A 162 -8.40 20.00 1.29
C GLU A 162 -8.65 18.59 0.82
N ALA A 163 -7.62 17.74 0.92
CA ALA A 163 -7.74 16.32 0.65
C ALA A 163 -6.90 15.52 1.64
N LYS A 164 -7.28 14.26 1.83
CA LYS A 164 -6.53 13.33 2.69
C LYS A 164 -6.20 12.07 1.91
N HIS A 165 -4.93 11.63 2.01
CA HIS A 165 -4.53 10.35 1.47
C HIS A 165 -3.76 9.54 2.50
N VAL A 166 -4.09 8.24 2.61
CA VAL A 166 -3.49 7.33 3.59
C VAL A 166 -2.58 6.34 2.87
N PHE A 167 -1.29 6.45 3.14
CA PHE A 167 -0.29 5.46 2.76
C PHE A 167 -0.01 4.50 3.93
N THR A 168 0.73 3.45 3.68
CA THR A 168 1.11 2.47 4.71
C THR A 168 1.86 3.09 5.91
N HIS A 169 2.68 4.12 5.67
CA HIS A 169 3.55 4.73 6.69
C HIS A 169 3.32 6.21 6.93
N ARG A 170 2.47 6.84 6.12
CA ARG A 170 2.17 8.28 6.17
C ARG A 170 0.69 8.54 5.91
N VAL A 171 0.21 9.62 6.46
CA VAL A 171 -1.08 10.21 6.10
C VAL A 171 -0.80 11.62 5.62
N TRP A 172 -1.10 11.91 4.37
CA TRP A 172 -1.03 13.26 3.85
C TRP A 172 -2.34 13.99 4.12
N HIS A 173 -2.23 15.14 4.77
CA HIS A 173 -3.26 16.16 4.85
C HIS A 173 -2.87 17.24 3.85
N MET A 174 -3.59 17.31 2.74
CA MET A 174 -3.20 18.13 1.59
C MET A 174 -4.02 19.41 1.53
N GLN A 175 -3.32 20.54 1.44
CA GLN A 175 -3.89 21.83 1.08
C GLN A 175 -3.73 22.00 -0.44
N LEU A 176 -4.84 22.14 -1.17
CA LEU A 176 -4.82 22.27 -2.63
C LEU A 176 -4.83 23.75 -2.99
N LEU A 177 -3.72 24.22 -3.57
CA LEU A 177 -3.50 25.63 -3.85
C LEU A 177 -3.42 25.88 -5.37
N HIS A 178 -4.08 26.91 -5.85
CA HIS A 178 -4.01 27.31 -7.26
C HIS A 178 -3.14 28.55 -7.43
N TYR A 179 -2.19 28.46 -8.34
CA TYR A 179 -1.36 29.56 -8.79
C TYR A 179 -1.41 29.66 -10.31
N THR A 180 -1.28 30.89 -10.82
CA THR A 180 -1.05 31.12 -12.24
C THR A 180 0.41 31.47 -12.45
N LEU A 181 1.09 30.74 -13.33
CA LEU A 181 2.45 31.05 -13.75
C LEU A 181 2.49 32.30 -14.60
N ASP A 182 3.50 33.14 -14.39
CA ASP A 182 3.71 34.40 -15.12
C ASP A 182 4.18 34.11 -16.58
N ALA A 183 4.87 32.98 -16.77
CA ALA A 183 5.30 32.48 -18.07
C ALA A 183 5.25 30.93 -18.06
N PRO A 184 5.19 30.27 -19.23
CA PRO A 184 5.35 28.84 -19.30
C PRO A 184 6.76 28.49 -18.77
N PRO A 185 6.91 27.40 -18.01
CA PRO A 185 8.23 26.93 -17.59
C PRO A 185 9.03 26.55 -18.85
N ASP A 186 10.33 26.83 -18.82
CA ASP A 186 11.24 26.39 -19.89
C ASP A 186 11.12 24.88 -20.06
N GLU A 187 11.00 24.43 -21.33
CA GLU A 187 10.98 23.01 -21.65
C GLU A 187 12.37 22.42 -21.31
N ALA A 188 12.44 21.62 -20.24
CA ALA A 188 13.64 20.91 -19.79
C ALA A 188 13.73 19.50 -20.41
#